data_44c82bdd873b43e3e8fb070768b8bdd6
#
_entry.id   44c82bdd873b43e3e8fb070768b8bdd6
#
_cell.length_a   1.000
_cell.length_b   1.000
_cell.length_c   1.000
_cell.angle_alpha   90.00
_cell.angle_beta   90.00
_cell.angle_gamma   90.00
#
_symmetry.space_group_name_H-M   'P 1'
#
loop_
_entity.id
_entity.type
_entity.pdbx_description
1 polymer ?
#
loop_
_entity_poly.entity_id
_entity_poly.type
_entity_poly.pdbx_seq_one_letter_code
_entity_poly.pdbx_strand_id
1 'polypeptide(L)'
;MSNPILSWRRVRALCVKETRQIVRDPSSWLIAVVIPLLLLFIFGYGINLDSSKLRVGILLEQRSEAALDFTHTMTGSPYIDATISDNRQELIAKMQAGKIRGLVVIPVDFAEQMERANATAPIQVITDGSEPNTANFVQGYVEGIWQIWQMQRAEDNGQTFEPLIDVQTRYWFNPAAISQHFIIPGAVTIIMTVIGAILTSLVVAREWERGTMEALLSTEITRTELLLCKLIPYYFLGMLAMLLCMLVSVFILGVPYRGSLLILFFISSLFLLSTLGMGLLTSTITRNQFNAAQVALNAAFLPSIMLSGFIFQIDSMPAVIRAVTYIIPARYFVSTLQSLFLAGNIPVVLVVNVLFLIASAVMFIGLTWLKTKRRLD
;
A
#
# COMPACT_ATOMS: atom_id res chain seq x y z
N MET A 1 -35.42 -10.78 -37.32
CA MET A 1 -34.29 -11.59 -36.78
C MET A 1 -34.50 -11.68 -35.30
N SER A 2 -34.92 -12.85 -34.79
CA SER A 2 -35.16 -13.11 -33.37
C SER A 2 -33.85 -12.86 -32.59
N ASN A 3 -33.93 -12.08 -31.53
CA ASN A 3 -32.79 -11.95 -30.61
C ASN A 3 -32.44 -13.35 -30.07
N PRO A 4 -31.22 -13.86 -30.30
CA PRO A 4 -30.85 -15.17 -29.79
C PRO A 4 -30.93 -15.13 -28.27
N ILE A 5 -31.77 -16.01 -27.71
CA ILE A 5 -31.96 -16.16 -26.25
C ILE A 5 -30.65 -16.68 -25.66
N LEU A 6 -30.23 -16.10 -24.52
CA LEU A 6 -29.08 -16.54 -23.75
C LEU A 6 -29.17 -18.04 -23.45
N SER A 7 -28.19 -18.84 -23.90
CA SER A 7 -28.14 -20.28 -23.67
C SER A 7 -27.04 -20.68 -22.70
N TRP A 8 -27.42 -21.15 -21.51
CA TRP A 8 -26.49 -21.63 -20.53
C TRP A 8 -25.60 -22.80 -20.99
N ARG A 9 -26.09 -23.60 -21.93
CA ARG A 9 -25.29 -24.69 -22.54
C ARG A 9 -24.13 -24.13 -23.35
N ARG A 10 -24.33 -23.06 -24.13
CA ARG A 10 -23.27 -22.37 -24.90
C ARG A 10 -22.27 -21.69 -23.94
N VAL A 11 -22.78 -20.96 -22.95
CA VAL A 11 -21.92 -20.31 -21.93
C VAL A 11 -21.03 -21.34 -21.24
N ARG A 12 -21.59 -22.47 -20.77
CA ARG A 12 -20.84 -23.54 -20.15
C ARG A 12 -19.76 -24.13 -21.05
N ALA A 13 -20.08 -24.43 -22.30
CA ALA A 13 -19.15 -24.98 -23.29
C ALA A 13 -17.95 -24.03 -23.50
N LEU A 14 -18.25 -22.73 -23.67
CA LEU A 14 -17.24 -21.71 -23.84
C LEU A 14 -16.39 -21.49 -22.56
N CYS A 15 -17.01 -21.46 -21.39
CA CYS A 15 -16.28 -21.40 -20.13
C CYS A 15 -15.31 -22.58 -19.95
N VAL A 16 -15.74 -23.80 -20.29
CA VAL A 16 -14.87 -24.98 -20.25
C VAL A 16 -13.69 -24.84 -21.22
N LYS A 17 -13.95 -24.34 -22.46
CA LYS A 17 -12.88 -24.04 -23.42
C LYS A 17 -11.87 -23.04 -22.83
N GLU A 18 -12.33 -21.93 -22.30
CA GLU A 18 -11.49 -20.89 -21.70
C GLU A 18 -10.71 -21.41 -20.48
N THR A 19 -11.38 -22.15 -19.58
CA THR A 19 -10.73 -22.74 -18.40
C THR A 19 -9.60 -23.69 -18.83
N ARG A 20 -9.82 -24.55 -19.83
CA ARG A 20 -8.77 -25.43 -20.34
C ARG A 20 -7.61 -24.64 -20.97
N GLN A 21 -7.91 -23.52 -21.61
CA GLN A 21 -6.90 -22.62 -22.17
C GLN A 21 -6.07 -21.99 -21.05
N ILE A 22 -6.69 -21.47 -19.99
CA ILE A 22 -6.03 -20.89 -18.80
C ILE A 22 -5.13 -21.93 -18.14
N VAL A 23 -5.61 -23.13 -17.89
CA VAL A 23 -4.85 -24.18 -17.22
C VAL A 23 -3.60 -24.60 -18.01
N ARG A 24 -3.67 -24.54 -19.34
CA ARG A 24 -2.56 -24.90 -20.25
C ARG A 24 -1.64 -23.72 -20.59
N ASP A 25 -2.00 -22.50 -20.20
CA ASP A 25 -1.23 -21.28 -20.49
C ASP A 25 -0.33 -20.92 -19.30
N PRO A 26 1.00 -21.12 -19.41
CA PRO A 26 1.94 -20.75 -18.34
C PRO A 26 1.86 -19.27 -17.96
N SER A 27 1.54 -18.38 -18.93
CA SER A 27 1.44 -16.94 -18.67
C SER A 27 0.31 -16.61 -17.69
N SER A 28 -0.82 -17.32 -17.77
CA SER A 28 -1.94 -17.14 -16.85
C SER A 28 -1.56 -17.50 -15.41
N TRP A 29 -0.81 -18.58 -15.21
CA TRP A 29 -0.31 -18.98 -13.89
C TRP A 29 0.76 -18.04 -13.36
N LEU A 30 1.65 -17.57 -14.22
CA LEU A 30 2.67 -16.60 -13.87
C LEU A 30 2.01 -15.32 -13.33
N ILE A 31 1.00 -14.80 -14.03
CA ILE A 31 0.30 -13.57 -13.63
C ILE A 31 -0.57 -13.79 -12.39
N ALA A 32 -1.23 -14.94 -12.25
CA ALA A 32 -2.18 -15.16 -11.16
C ALA A 32 -1.56 -15.67 -9.86
N VAL A 33 -0.37 -16.30 -9.92
CA VAL A 33 0.27 -16.93 -8.76
C VAL A 33 1.65 -16.35 -8.50
N VAL A 34 2.54 -16.36 -9.50
CA VAL A 34 3.95 -16.01 -9.29
C VAL A 34 4.12 -14.50 -9.04
N ILE A 35 3.53 -13.66 -9.90
CA ILE A 35 3.63 -12.20 -9.75
C ILE A 35 3.01 -11.71 -8.43
N PRO A 36 1.80 -12.13 -8.01
CA PRO A 36 1.24 -11.78 -6.71
C PRO A 36 2.15 -12.10 -5.55
N LEU A 37 2.66 -13.32 -5.50
CA LEU A 37 3.55 -13.75 -4.41
C LEU A 37 4.85 -12.94 -4.41
N LEU A 38 5.48 -12.78 -5.58
CA LEU A 38 6.70 -12.00 -5.72
C LEU A 38 6.49 -10.55 -5.26
N LEU A 39 5.44 -9.89 -5.76
CA LEU A 39 5.13 -8.51 -5.36
C LEU A 39 4.81 -8.41 -3.86
N LEU A 40 4.06 -9.38 -3.31
CA LEU A 40 3.74 -9.39 -1.90
C LEU A 40 5.00 -9.52 -1.02
N PHE A 41 5.96 -10.36 -1.42
CA PHE A 41 7.25 -10.48 -0.74
C PHE A 41 8.09 -9.19 -0.90
N ILE A 42 8.11 -8.58 -2.07
CA ILE A 42 8.81 -7.31 -2.28
C ILE A 42 8.21 -6.22 -1.39
N PHE A 43 6.88 -6.07 -1.34
CA PHE A 43 6.24 -5.08 -0.49
C PHE A 43 6.36 -5.40 1.00
N GLY A 44 6.33 -6.70 1.37
CA GLY A 44 6.40 -7.12 2.76
C GLY A 44 7.79 -7.01 3.39
N TYR A 45 8.83 -7.34 2.65
CA TYR A 45 10.20 -7.34 3.15
C TYR A 45 11.07 -6.22 2.55
N GLY A 46 10.75 -5.75 1.36
CA GLY A 46 11.53 -4.71 0.66
C GLY A 46 11.20 -3.30 1.13
N ILE A 47 9.96 -3.03 1.57
CA ILE A 47 9.55 -1.73 2.08
C ILE A 47 9.43 -1.83 3.60
N ASN A 48 10.52 -1.58 4.28
CA ASN A 48 10.53 -1.48 5.74
C ASN A 48 10.57 0.01 6.11
N LEU A 49 9.42 0.52 6.59
CA LEU A 49 9.31 1.87 7.14
C LEU A 49 9.46 1.85 8.67
N ASP A 50 9.60 0.66 9.27
CA ASP A 50 9.88 0.55 10.69
C ASP A 50 11.33 1.00 10.91
N SER A 51 11.52 2.02 11.73
CA SER A 51 12.84 2.52 12.01
C SER A 51 13.69 1.42 12.65
N SER A 52 14.58 0.82 11.88
CA SER A 52 15.81 0.28 12.46
C SER A 52 16.42 1.39 13.32
N LYS A 53 17.11 1.06 14.41
CA LYS A 53 17.76 2.04 15.29
C LYS A 53 18.28 3.24 14.49
N LEU A 54 17.82 4.43 14.84
CA LEU A 54 18.21 5.66 14.16
C LEU A 54 19.69 5.95 14.45
N ARG A 55 20.49 5.98 13.43
CA ARG A 55 21.91 6.31 13.54
C ARG A 55 22.08 7.81 13.75
N VAL A 56 22.42 8.21 14.97
CA VAL A 56 22.54 9.61 15.39
C VAL A 56 23.97 9.88 15.87
N GLY A 57 24.57 10.95 15.39
CA GLY A 57 25.82 11.48 15.92
C GLY A 57 25.55 12.34 17.16
N ILE A 58 26.32 12.16 18.22
CA ILE A 58 26.26 13.03 19.39
C ILE A 58 27.60 13.78 19.47
N LEU A 59 27.53 15.10 19.33
CA LEU A 59 28.66 15.99 19.48
C LEU A 59 28.69 16.51 20.93
N LEU A 60 29.70 16.15 21.66
CA LEU A 60 29.99 16.67 23.00
C LEU A 60 31.05 17.76 22.89
N GLU A 61 30.63 19.03 22.92
CA GLU A 61 31.59 20.15 22.93
C GLU A 61 32.30 20.30 24.26
N GLN A 62 31.66 19.89 25.37
CA GLN A 62 32.25 19.80 26.70
C GLN A 62 31.74 18.57 27.45
N ARG A 63 32.65 17.89 28.16
CA ARG A 63 32.32 16.73 28.99
C ARG A 63 31.97 17.18 30.40
N SER A 64 30.74 17.67 30.60
CA SER A 64 30.18 17.92 31.94
C SER A 64 29.40 16.67 32.40
N GLU A 65 29.19 16.54 33.70
CA GLU A 65 28.43 15.43 34.29
C GLU A 65 27.01 15.34 33.68
N ALA A 66 26.32 16.47 33.58
CA ALA A 66 25.00 16.55 33.00
C ALA A 66 24.98 16.18 31.49
N ALA A 67 26.02 16.56 30.72
CA ALA A 67 26.13 16.23 29.31
C ALA A 67 26.42 14.74 29.10
N LEU A 68 27.23 14.13 29.95
CA LEU A 68 27.51 12.70 29.93
C LEU A 68 26.28 11.89 30.33
N ASP A 69 25.55 12.30 31.36
CA ASP A 69 24.35 11.64 31.83
C ASP A 69 23.23 11.66 30.72
N PHE A 70 22.98 12.82 30.10
CA PHE A 70 22.08 12.90 28.94
C PHE A 70 22.53 12.01 27.78
N THR A 71 23.85 11.98 27.50
CA THR A 71 24.41 11.11 26.45
C THR A 71 24.19 9.64 26.79
N HIS A 72 24.35 9.25 28.07
CA HIS A 72 24.06 7.87 28.53
C HIS A 72 22.57 7.51 28.32
N THR A 73 21.67 8.41 28.65
CA THR A 73 20.24 8.22 28.43
C THR A 73 19.93 8.03 26.93
N MET A 74 20.56 8.80 26.03
CA MET A 74 20.42 8.63 24.58
C MET A 74 21.00 7.31 24.09
N THR A 75 22.17 6.90 24.54
CA THR A 75 22.81 5.63 24.11
C THR A 75 22.12 4.40 24.68
N GLY A 76 21.45 4.53 25.82
CA GLY A 76 20.63 3.48 26.44
C GLY A 76 19.29 3.25 25.73
N SER A 77 18.87 4.16 24.86
CA SER A 77 17.62 4.03 24.12
C SER A 77 17.68 2.90 23.10
N PRO A 78 16.68 1.98 23.06
CA PRO A 78 16.63 0.92 22.07
C PRO A 78 16.39 1.44 20.64
N TYR A 79 16.01 2.70 20.48
CA TYR A 79 15.65 3.33 19.21
C TYR A 79 16.79 4.11 18.56
N ILE A 80 17.88 4.37 19.30
CA ILE A 80 19.03 5.14 18.82
C ILE A 80 20.28 4.27 18.77
N ASP A 81 20.99 4.36 17.65
CA ASP A 81 22.37 3.88 17.49
C ASP A 81 23.28 5.11 17.45
N ALA A 82 23.88 5.41 18.60
CA ALA A 82 24.60 6.65 18.82
C ALA A 82 26.09 6.52 18.46
N THR A 83 26.60 7.46 17.67
CA THR A 83 28.04 7.66 17.44
C THR A 83 28.48 8.93 18.17
N ILE A 84 29.24 8.78 19.24
CA ILE A 84 29.74 9.91 20.05
C ILE A 84 31.08 10.39 19.47
N SER A 85 31.23 11.67 19.29
CA SER A 85 32.51 12.32 18.92
C SER A 85 32.54 13.76 19.45
N ASP A 86 33.74 14.25 19.71
CA ASP A 86 34.07 15.64 20.04
C ASP A 86 34.46 16.43 18.77
N ASN A 87 34.54 15.78 17.62
CA ASN A 87 34.89 16.42 16.37
C ASN A 87 33.66 16.64 15.50
N ARG A 88 33.21 17.89 15.37
CA ARG A 88 32.06 18.30 14.56
C ARG A 88 32.24 17.97 13.08
N GLN A 89 33.46 18.16 12.54
CA GLN A 89 33.71 17.92 11.11
C GLN A 89 33.60 16.43 10.76
N GLU A 90 34.06 15.54 11.66
CA GLU A 90 33.91 14.10 11.48
C GLU A 90 32.44 13.67 11.42
N LEU A 91 31.61 14.19 12.32
CA LEU A 91 30.18 13.86 12.35
C LEU A 91 29.44 14.42 11.12
N ILE A 92 29.77 15.63 10.70
CA ILE A 92 29.24 16.21 9.46
C ILE A 92 29.63 15.35 8.24
N ALA A 93 30.87 14.91 8.15
CA ALA A 93 31.31 14.02 7.08
C ALA A 93 30.59 12.67 7.10
N LYS A 94 30.33 12.11 8.29
CA LYS A 94 29.52 10.90 8.45
C LYS A 94 28.06 11.11 8.04
N MET A 95 27.48 12.30 8.31
CA MET A 95 26.13 12.64 7.87
C MET A 95 26.06 12.81 6.34
N GLN A 96 27.02 13.50 5.73
CA GLN A 96 27.11 13.63 4.28
C GLN A 96 27.33 12.27 3.58
N ALA A 97 28.04 11.34 4.23
CA ALA A 97 28.20 9.97 3.74
C ALA A 97 27.00 9.05 4.03
N GLY A 98 25.91 9.56 4.63
CA GLY A 98 24.70 8.80 4.97
C GLY A 98 24.91 7.76 6.10
N LYS A 99 26.03 7.83 6.81
CA LYS A 99 26.33 6.91 7.93
C LYS A 99 25.54 7.24 9.19
N ILE A 100 25.23 8.52 9.42
CA ILE A 100 24.30 9.00 10.45
C ILE A 100 23.22 9.86 9.78
N ARG A 101 22.03 9.90 10.38
CA ARG A 101 20.85 10.61 9.85
C ARG A 101 20.48 11.85 10.65
N GLY A 102 21.09 12.02 11.80
CA GLY A 102 20.94 13.19 12.65
C GLY A 102 22.21 13.45 13.47
N LEU A 103 22.35 14.69 13.88
CA LEU A 103 23.44 15.16 14.72
C LEU A 103 22.83 15.94 15.89
N VAL A 104 23.09 15.49 17.11
CA VAL A 104 22.73 16.18 18.34
C VAL A 104 23.97 16.86 18.89
N VAL A 105 23.90 18.17 19.01
CA VAL A 105 24.99 19.00 19.54
C VAL A 105 24.65 19.38 20.95
N ILE A 106 25.53 19.01 21.91
CA ILE A 106 25.46 19.39 23.29
C ILE A 106 26.52 20.49 23.49
N PRO A 107 26.11 21.75 23.68
CA PRO A 107 27.04 22.89 23.71
C PRO A 107 27.86 22.96 24.97
N VAL A 108 28.93 23.77 24.96
CA VAL A 108 29.87 23.96 26.06
C VAL A 108 29.20 24.45 27.35
N ASP A 109 28.22 25.33 27.23
CA ASP A 109 27.49 25.96 28.33
C ASP A 109 26.26 25.17 28.82
N PHE A 110 26.09 23.93 28.34
CA PHE A 110 24.94 23.09 28.65
C PHE A 110 24.71 22.91 30.16
N ALA A 111 25.75 22.59 30.92
CA ALA A 111 25.64 22.40 32.38
C ALA A 111 25.29 23.69 33.09
N GLU A 112 25.93 24.80 32.71
CA GLU A 112 25.71 26.11 33.33
C GLU A 112 24.27 26.61 33.08
N GLN A 113 23.74 26.37 31.86
CA GLN A 113 22.37 26.76 31.52
C GLN A 113 21.34 25.90 32.26
N MET A 114 21.64 24.62 32.51
CA MET A 114 20.78 23.74 33.29
C MET A 114 20.66 24.10 34.77
N GLU A 115 21.62 24.80 35.32
CA GLU A 115 21.61 25.26 36.72
C GLU A 115 20.90 26.61 36.90
N ARG A 116 20.72 27.37 35.85
CA ARG A 116 20.02 28.65 35.88
C ARG A 116 18.50 28.46 35.88
N ALA A 117 17.80 28.96 36.86
CA ALA A 117 16.39 28.77 37.16
C ALA A 117 15.40 29.16 36.05
N ASN A 118 15.82 29.86 34.97
CA ASN A 118 14.98 30.28 33.87
C ASN A 118 15.68 30.18 32.49
N ALA A 119 16.77 29.42 32.40
CA ALA A 119 17.47 29.22 31.15
C ALA A 119 16.93 28.00 30.41
N THR A 120 16.72 28.15 29.14
CA THR A 120 16.50 27.02 28.21
C THR A 120 17.88 26.50 27.83
N ALA A 121 18.20 25.25 28.21
CA ALA A 121 19.43 24.61 27.76
C ALA A 121 19.28 24.24 26.27
N PRO A 122 19.96 24.92 25.35
CA PRO A 122 19.79 24.69 23.93
C PRO A 122 20.54 23.39 23.55
N ILE A 123 19.79 22.37 23.18
CA ILE A 123 20.32 21.25 22.42
C ILE A 123 20.00 21.50 20.98
N GLN A 124 21.01 21.51 20.12
CA GLN A 124 20.79 21.65 18.70
C GLN A 124 20.65 20.28 18.05
N VAL A 125 19.53 20.05 17.37
CA VAL A 125 19.29 18.84 16.59
C VAL A 125 19.35 19.20 15.11
N ILE A 126 20.33 18.66 14.40
CA ILE A 126 20.52 18.83 12.96
C ILE A 126 20.15 17.51 12.30
N THR A 127 19.21 17.54 11.36
CA THR A 127 18.73 16.33 10.68
C THR A 127 18.97 16.42 9.18
N ASP A 128 19.12 15.26 8.54
CA ASP A 128 19.23 15.16 7.09
C ASP A 128 17.84 15.33 6.45
N GLY A 129 17.59 16.51 5.88
CA GLY A 129 16.31 16.84 5.22
C GLY A 129 16.05 16.11 3.91
N SER A 130 17.01 15.33 3.38
CA SER A 130 16.79 14.52 2.19
C SER A 130 15.84 13.34 2.45
N GLU A 131 15.71 12.92 3.71
CA GLU A 131 14.76 11.91 4.17
C GLU A 131 13.80 12.50 5.24
N PRO A 132 12.71 13.19 4.83
CA PRO A 132 11.86 13.93 5.76
C PRO A 132 11.28 13.08 6.90
N ASN A 133 10.90 11.82 6.63
CA ASN A 133 10.36 10.93 7.65
C ASN A 133 11.41 10.59 8.71
N THR A 134 12.63 10.24 8.29
CA THR A 134 13.74 9.94 9.19
C THR A 134 14.12 11.18 10.02
N ALA A 135 14.10 12.37 9.41
CA ALA A 135 14.36 13.64 10.11
C ALA A 135 13.34 13.90 11.23
N ASN A 136 12.05 13.68 10.96
CA ASN A 136 10.99 13.83 11.96
C ASN A 136 11.12 12.79 13.08
N PHE A 137 11.53 11.55 12.78
CA PHE A 137 11.77 10.53 13.80
C PHE A 137 12.95 10.90 14.70
N VAL A 138 14.07 11.38 14.14
CA VAL A 138 15.22 11.82 14.93
C VAL A 138 14.80 12.94 15.89
N GLN A 139 14.09 13.94 15.39
CA GLN A 139 13.60 15.05 16.22
C GLN A 139 12.69 14.55 17.34
N GLY A 140 11.68 13.76 17.03
CA GLY A 140 10.71 13.26 18.00
C GLY A 140 11.34 12.36 19.07
N TYR A 141 12.30 11.50 18.70
CA TYR A 141 12.99 10.65 19.68
C TYR A 141 13.93 11.43 20.57
N VAL A 142 14.68 12.40 20.03
CA VAL A 142 15.55 13.25 20.87
C VAL A 142 14.71 14.06 21.85
N GLU A 143 13.58 14.61 21.41
CA GLU A 143 12.65 15.34 22.29
C GLU A 143 12.06 14.44 23.38
N GLY A 144 11.62 13.23 23.04
CA GLY A 144 11.12 12.25 24.01
C GLY A 144 12.18 11.82 25.02
N ILE A 145 13.42 11.56 24.58
CA ILE A 145 14.54 11.21 25.47
C ILE A 145 14.90 12.39 26.38
N TRP A 146 14.85 13.61 25.86
CA TRP A 146 15.05 14.82 26.66
C TRP A 146 14.02 14.93 27.77
N GLN A 147 12.75 14.69 27.51
CA GLN A 147 11.70 14.70 28.53
C GLN A 147 11.93 13.64 29.61
N ILE A 148 12.25 12.41 29.21
CA ILE A 148 12.54 11.30 30.13
C ILE A 148 13.74 11.65 31.00
N TRP A 149 14.80 12.17 30.42
CA TRP A 149 16.00 12.57 31.16
C TRP A 149 15.71 13.68 32.18
N GLN A 150 14.91 14.69 31.83
CA GLN A 150 14.49 15.73 32.76
C GLN A 150 13.68 15.17 33.93
N MET A 151 12.79 14.22 33.70
CA MET A 151 11.99 13.55 34.73
C MET A 151 12.93 12.79 35.71
N GLN A 152 13.84 11.99 35.17
CA GLN A 152 14.80 11.24 35.98
C GLN A 152 15.68 12.17 36.86
N ARG A 153 16.19 13.24 36.26
CA ARG A 153 17.00 14.21 36.98
C ARG A 153 16.24 14.95 38.09
N ALA A 154 14.96 15.24 37.86
CA ALA A 154 14.12 15.87 38.89
C ALA A 154 13.87 14.89 40.05
N GLU A 155 13.60 13.61 39.78
CA GLU A 155 13.46 12.56 40.81
C GLU A 155 14.74 12.40 41.63
N ASP A 156 15.92 12.36 40.99
CA ASP A 156 17.22 12.25 41.64
C ASP A 156 17.50 13.44 42.54
N ASN A 157 17.02 14.64 42.20
CA ASN A 157 17.13 15.85 42.99
C ASN A 157 16.02 15.98 44.07
N GLY A 158 15.16 14.97 44.24
CA GLY A 158 14.06 15.00 45.21
C GLY A 158 12.94 15.98 44.86
N GLN A 159 12.90 16.43 43.62
CA GLN A 159 11.84 17.30 43.08
C GLN A 159 10.82 16.45 42.34
N THR A 160 9.55 16.65 42.62
CA THR A 160 8.49 16.07 41.81
C THR A 160 8.33 16.91 40.53
N PHE A 161 8.79 16.38 39.41
CA PHE A 161 8.51 16.95 38.11
C PHE A 161 7.12 16.45 37.68
N GLU A 162 6.08 17.21 38.01
CA GLU A 162 4.75 16.97 37.44
C GLU A 162 4.64 17.77 36.14
N PRO A 163 4.64 17.13 34.98
CA PRO A 163 4.37 17.84 33.73
C PRO A 163 2.96 18.43 33.81
N LEU A 164 2.81 19.69 33.41
CA LEU A 164 1.51 20.40 33.37
C LEU A 164 0.43 19.61 32.57
N ILE A 165 0.85 18.75 31.67
CA ILE A 165 0.00 17.89 30.84
C ILE A 165 0.68 16.52 30.73
N ASP A 166 0.04 15.49 31.26
CA ASP A 166 0.44 14.09 31.02
C ASP A 166 -0.24 13.58 29.74
N VAL A 167 0.54 13.45 28.67
CA VAL A 167 0.05 12.99 27.38
C VAL A 167 0.22 11.49 27.28
N GLN A 168 -0.82 10.74 27.56
CA GLN A 168 -0.85 9.29 27.33
C GLN A 168 -1.22 8.97 25.89
N THR A 169 -0.23 8.72 25.03
CA THR A 169 -0.44 8.32 23.66
C THR A 169 -0.94 6.88 23.58
N ARG A 170 -2.10 6.67 22.97
CA ARG A 170 -2.68 5.34 22.73
C ARG A 170 -2.93 5.14 21.25
N TYR A 171 -2.19 4.25 20.62
CA TYR A 171 -2.42 3.88 19.23
C TYR A 171 -3.56 2.85 19.14
N TRP A 172 -4.56 3.16 18.33
CA TRP A 172 -5.67 2.25 18.04
C TRP A 172 -5.33 1.44 16.78
N PHE A 173 -5.84 0.20 16.73
CA PHE A 173 -5.75 -0.72 15.58
C PHE A 173 -4.36 -1.31 15.27
N ASN A 174 -3.28 -0.56 15.37
CA ASN A 174 -1.90 -1.04 15.21
C ASN A 174 -1.04 -0.52 16.39
N PRO A 175 -1.20 -1.06 17.62
CA PRO A 175 -0.50 -0.55 18.80
C PRO A 175 1.02 -0.60 18.71
N ALA A 176 1.55 -1.59 17.99
CA ALA A 176 3.00 -1.74 17.78
C ALA A 176 3.54 -0.85 16.65
N ALA A 177 2.66 -0.07 15.98
CA ALA A 177 3.00 0.80 14.85
C ALA A 177 3.80 0.11 13.75
N ILE A 178 3.59 -1.21 13.54
CA ILE A 178 4.31 -2.00 12.55
C ILE A 178 3.85 -1.58 11.14
N SER A 179 4.78 -1.11 10.32
CA SER A 179 4.51 -0.59 8.98
C SER A 179 3.93 -1.65 8.04
N GLN A 180 4.37 -2.90 8.16
CA GLN A 180 3.88 -4.02 7.35
C GLN A 180 2.37 -4.20 7.48
N HIS A 181 1.79 -3.97 8.67
CA HIS A 181 0.34 -4.11 8.89
C HIS A 181 -0.48 -3.12 8.06
N PHE A 182 0.09 -1.97 7.71
CA PHE A 182 -0.52 -0.97 6.83
C PHE A 182 -0.19 -1.20 5.36
N ILE A 183 1.08 -1.54 5.06
CA ILE A 183 1.58 -1.69 3.69
C ILE A 183 0.96 -2.90 3.00
N ILE A 184 0.88 -4.05 3.66
CA ILE A 184 0.45 -5.30 3.04
C ILE A 184 -0.99 -5.24 2.49
N PRO A 185 -2.02 -4.77 3.23
CA PRO A 185 -3.37 -4.63 2.69
C PRO A 185 -3.44 -3.70 1.48
N GLY A 186 -2.68 -2.60 1.52
CA GLY A 186 -2.55 -1.70 0.38
C GLY A 186 -1.89 -2.37 -0.84
N ALA A 187 -0.79 -3.08 -0.62
CA ALA A 187 -0.09 -3.84 -1.66
C ALA A 187 -0.98 -4.90 -2.31
N VAL A 188 -1.78 -5.63 -1.52
CA VAL A 188 -2.77 -6.59 -2.04
C VAL A 188 -3.73 -5.91 -3.03
N THR A 189 -4.18 -4.68 -2.74
CA THR A 189 -5.02 -3.93 -3.67
C THR A 189 -4.32 -3.68 -5.00
N ILE A 190 -3.07 -3.24 -4.97
CA ILE A 190 -2.29 -2.97 -6.19
C ILE A 190 -2.08 -4.26 -6.99
N ILE A 191 -1.72 -5.34 -6.30
CA ILE A 191 -1.56 -6.67 -6.90
C ILE A 191 -2.86 -7.11 -7.58
N MET A 192 -3.99 -7.01 -6.90
CA MET A 192 -5.29 -7.39 -7.45
C MET A 192 -5.71 -6.51 -8.63
N THR A 193 -5.33 -5.23 -8.63
CA THR A 193 -5.55 -4.33 -9.77
C THR A 193 -4.79 -4.80 -11.00
N VAL A 194 -3.50 -5.12 -10.82
CA VAL A 194 -2.64 -5.63 -11.90
C VAL A 194 -3.19 -6.93 -12.47
N ILE A 195 -3.52 -7.88 -11.58
CA ILE A 195 -4.07 -9.17 -11.98
C ILE A 195 -5.35 -8.98 -12.79
N GLY A 196 -6.32 -8.24 -12.24
CA GLY A 196 -7.62 -8.03 -12.90
C GLY A 196 -7.46 -7.37 -14.26
N ALA A 197 -6.69 -6.29 -14.34
CA ALA A 197 -6.52 -5.56 -15.58
C ALA A 197 -5.71 -6.32 -16.63
N ILE A 198 -4.57 -6.94 -16.28
CA ILE A 198 -3.71 -7.63 -17.24
C ILE A 198 -4.33 -8.94 -17.72
N LEU A 199 -4.86 -9.77 -16.81
CA LEU A 199 -5.42 -11.06 -17.21
C LEU A 199 -6.48 -10.90 -18.30
N THR A 200 -7.38 -9.93 -18.16
CA THR A 200 -8.47 -9.76 -19.13
C THR A 200 -8.11 -8.86 -20.30
N SER A 201 -7.10 -8.01 -20.18
CA SER A 201 -6.64 -7.18 -21.31
C SER A 201 -6.11 -8.02 -22.47
N LEU A 202 -5.55 -9.19 -22.21
CA LEU A 202 -5.01 -10.09 -23.23
C LEU A 202 -6.08 -10.94 -23.90
N VAL A 203 -7.26 -11.11 -23.30
CA VAL A 203 -8.20 -12.18 -23.65
C VAL A 203 -8.87 -11.97 -25.00
N VAL A 204 -9.49 -10.81 -25.21
CA VAL A 204 -10.18 -10.51 -26.47
C VAL A 204 -9.18 -10.18 -27.58
N ALA A 205 -8.12 -9.45 -27.25
CA ALA A 205 -7.04 -9.11 -28.16
C ALA A 205 -6.36 -10.36 -28.74
N ARG A 206 -6.16 -11.39 -27.92
CA ARG A 206 -5.61 -12.70 -28.33
C ARG A 206 -6.49 -13.40 -29.37
N GLU A 207 -7.82 -13.35 -29.22
CA GLU A 207 -8.73 -13.92 -30.19
C GLU A 207 -8.68 -13.17 -31.54
N TRP A 208 -8.52 -11.84 -31.51
CA TRP A 208 -8.33 -11.04 -32.71
C TRP A 208 -7.03 -11.36 -33.44
N GLU A 209 -5.91 -11.39 -32.73
CA GLU A 209 -4.60 -11.68 -33.32
C GLU A 209 -4.48 -13.10 -33.88
N ARG A 210 -5.18 -14.05 -33.29
CA ARG A 210 -5.20 -15.45 -33.77
C ARG A 210 -6.24 -15.70 -34.88
N GLY A 211 -7.03 -14.71 -35.23
CA GLY A 211 -8.12 -14.87 -36.21
C GLY A 211 -9.30 -15.72 -35.73
N THR A 212 -9.26 -16.16 -34.47
CA THR A 212 -10.34 -17.01 -33.90
C THR A 212 -11.58 -16.21 -33.54
N MET A 213 -11.49 -14.89 -33.46
CA MET A 213 -12.64 -14.02 -33.22
C MET A 213 -13.65 -14.09 -34.35
N GLU A 214 -13.20 -14.19 -35.62
CA GLU A 214 -14.07 -14.33 -36.80
C GLU A 214 -14.88 -15.64 -36.73
N ALA A 215 -14.24 -16.74 -36.37
CA ALA A 215 -14.88 -18.01 -36.14
C ALA A 215 -15.93 -17.97 -35.02
N LEU A 216 -15.66 -17.24 -33.94
CA LEU A 216 -16.61 -17.04 -32.84
C LEU A 216 -17.82 -16.20 -33.30
N LEU A 217 -17.59 -15.15 -34.07
CA LEU A 217 -18.65 -14.25 -34.57
C LEU A 217 -19.51 -14.88 -35.67
N SER A 218 -19.02 -15.92 -36.37
CA SER A 218 -19.81 -16.69 -37.34
C SER A 218 -20.80 -17.63 -36.65
N THR A 219 -20.68 -17.85 -35.34
CA THR A 219 -21.64 -18.66 -34.59
C THR A 219 -22.78 -17.81 -34.00
N GLU A 220 -23.87 -18.45 -33.55
CA GLU A 220 -25.01 -17.78 -32.93
C GLU A 220 -24.75 -17.23 -31.51
N ILE A 221 -23.50 -16.88 -31.18
CA ILE A 221 -23.12 -16.39 -29.84
C ILE A 221 -23.62 -14.96 -29.66
N THR A 222 -24.23 -14.68 -28.50
CA THR A 222 -24.62 -13.33 -28.08
C THR A 222 -23.44 -12.58 -27.47
N ARG A 223 -23.49 -11.21 -27.47
CA ARG A 223 -22.49 -10.38 -26.79
C ARG A 223 -22.35 -10.75 -25.31
N THR A 224 -23.47 -11.00 -24.66
CA THR A 224 -23.52 -11.37 -23.25
C THR A 224 -22.85 -12.73 -22.97
N GLU A 225 -23.12 -13.73 -23.84
CA GLU A 225 -22.48 -15.04 -23.75
C GLU A 225 -20.97 -14.94 -23.95
N LEU A 226 -20.53 -14.14 -24.92
CA LEU A 226 -19.10 -13.89 -25.16
C LEU A 226 -18.41 -13.26 -23.97
N LEU A 227 -19.01 -12.22 -23.35
CA LEU A 227 -18.44 -11.57 -22.18
C LEU A 227 -18.44 -12.47 -20.95
N LEU A 228 -19.54 -13.17 -20.67
CA LEU A 228 -19.64 -14.09 -19.53
C LEU A 228 -18.63 -15.23 -19.61
N CYS A 229 -18.46 -15.82 -20.79
CA CYS A 229 -17.51 -16.93 -20.94
C CYS A 229 -16.06 -16.50 -20.75
N LYS A 230 -15.73 -15.24 -21.02
CA LYS A 230 -14.42 -14.66 -20.74
C LYS A 230 -14.29 -14.22 -19.26
N LEU A 231 -15.33 -13.59 -18.70
CA LEU A 231 -15.28 -13.04 -17.35
C LEU A 231 -15.23 -14.13 -16.26
N ILE A 232 -16.07 -15.17 -16.37
CA ILE A 232 -16.24 -16.19 -15.33
C ILE A 232 -14.93 -16.94 -15.00
N PRO A 233 -14.20 -17.53 -15.96
CA PRO A 233 -12.95 -18.25 -15.63
C PRO A 233 -11.87 -17.36 -15.03
N TYR A 234 -11.71 -16.13 -15.54
CA TYR A 234 -10.71 -15.18 -15.02
C TYR A 234 -11.10 -14.61 -13.67
N TYR A 235 -12.41 -14.49 -13.38
CA TYR A 235 -12.90 -14.15 -12.06
C TYR A 235 -12.49 -15.21 -11.02
N PHE A 236 -12.70 -16.49 -11.30
CA PHE A 236 -12.26 -17.56 -10.39
C PHE A 236 -10.76 -17.59 -10.21
N LEU A 237 -10.00 -17.36 -11.26
CA LEU A 237 -8.54 -17.26 -11.19
C LEU A 237 -8.10 -16.08 -10.33
N GLY A 238 -8.72 -14.91 -10.48
CA GLY A 238 -8.45 -13.73 -9.67
C GLY A 238 -8.85 -13.93 -8.19
N MET A 239 -9.98 -14.60 -7.93
CA MET A 239 -10.37 -14.95 -6.55
C MET A 239 -9.40 -15.94 -5.90
N LEU A 240 -8.84 -16.87 -6.67
CA LEU A 240 -7.77 -17.75 -6.20
C LEU A 240 -6.52 -16.95 -5.83
N ALA A 241 -6.14 -15.98 -6.66
CA ALA A 241 -5.02 -15.08 -6.36
C ALA A 241 -5.28 -14.27 -5.08
N MET A 242 -6.50 -13.76 -4.87
CA MET A 242 -6.88 -13.06 -3.64
C MET A 242 -6.77 -13.98 -2.41
N LEU A 243 -7.23 -15.21 -2.52
CA LEU A 243 -7.09 -16.20 -1.45
C LEU A 243 -5.64 -16.45 -1.10
N LEU A 244 -4.77 -16.62 -2.11
CA LEU A 244 -3.33 -16.78 -1.92
C LEU A 244 -2.70 -15.54 -1.24
N CYS A 245 -3.01 -14.34 -1.72
CA CYS A 245 -2.53 -13.11 -1.11
C CYS A 245 -2.96 -12.99 0.37
N MET A 246 -4.20 -13.33 0.68
CA MET A 246 -4.71 -13.31 2.04
C MET A 246 -3.98 -14.34 2.94
N LEU A 247 -3.83 -15.59 2.48
CA LEU A 247 -3.13 -16.62 3.24
C LEU A 247 -1.67 -16.24 3.52
N VAL A 248 -0.96 -15.73 2.52
CA VAL A 248 0.43 -15.28 2.69
C VAL A 248 0.51 -14.07 3.63
N SER A 249 -0.39 -13.09 3.49
CA SER A 249 -0.42 -11.92 4.36
C SER A 249 -0.62 -12.27 5.83
N VAL A 250 -1.53 -13.19 6.14
CA VAL A 250 -1.87 -13.55 7.52
C VAL A 250 -0.87 -14.57 8.10
N PHE A 251 -0.58 -15.66 7.38
CA PHE A 251 0.19 -16.79 7.93
C PHE A 251 1.70 -16.65 7.75
N ILE A 252 2.18 -16.00 6.69
CA ILE A 252 3.62 -15.85 6.42
C ILE A 252 4.12 -14.49 6.89
N LEU A 253 3.40 -13.40 6.56
CA LEU A 253 3.81 -12.04 6.91
C LEU A 253 3.26 -11.58 8.27
N GLY A 254 2.42 -12.38 8.94
CA GLY A 254 1.95 -12.10 10.30
C GLY A 254 1.01 -10.89 10.44
N VAL A 255 0.40 -10.44 9.33
CA VAL A 255 -0.51 -9.28 9.37
C VAL A 255 -1.81 -9.67 10.07
N PRO A 256 -2.26 -8.94 11.10
CA PRO A 256 -3.50 -9.26 11.80
C PRO A 256 -4.70 -9.11 10.89
N TYR A 257 -5.63 -10.05 10.97
CA TYR A 257 -6.90 -9.96 10.26
C TYR A 257 -8.06 -9.95 11.26
N ARG A 258 -8.84 -8.87 11.31
CA ARG A 258 -9.91 -8.66 12.29
C ARG A 258 -11.32 -8.65 11.69
N GLY A 259 -11.42 -8.62 10.38
CA GLY A 259 -12.69 -8.54 9.66
C GLY A 259 -13.34 -9.90 9.40
N SER A 260 -14.51 -9.86 8.78
CA SER A 260 -15.21 -11.06 8.30
C SER A 260 -14.69 -11.50 6.94
N LEU A 261 -14.34 -12.79 6.81
CA LEU A 261 -13.92 -13.40 5.54
C LEU A 261 -14.98 -13.28 4.45
N LEU A 262 -16.27 -13.44 4.81
CA LEU A 262 -17.36 -13.31 3.85
C LEU A 262 -17.42 -11.90 3.25
N ILE A 263 -17.25 -10.88 4.08
CA ILE A 263 -17.19 -9.48 3.62
C ILE A 263 -15.97 -9.25 2.73
N LEU A 264 -14.81 -9.78 3.12
CA LEU A 264 -13.60 -9.69 2.32
C LEU A 264 -13.82 -10.25 0.92
N PHE A 265 -14.27 -11.49 0.80
CA PHE A 265 -14.47 -12.13 -0.50
C PHE A 265 -15.58 -11.46 -1.32
N PHE A 266 -16.64 -10.98 -0.68
CA PHE A 266 -17.69 -10.23 -1.35
C PHE A 266 -17.17 -8.92 -1.97
N ILE A 267 -16.44 -8.11 -1.19
CA ILE A 267 -15.91 -6.84 -1.70
C ILE A 267 -14.78 -7.07 -2.71
N SER A 268 -13.93 -8.07 -2.49
CA SER A 268 -12.92 -8.49 -3.46
C SER A 268 -13.54 -8.93 -4.79
N SER A 269 -14.69 -9.60 -4.74
CA SER A 269 -15.49 -9.97 -5.92
C SER A 269 -15.93 -8.74 -6.71
N LEU A 270 -16.47 -7.73 -6.06
CA LEU A 270 -16.90 -6.47 -6.70
C LEU A 270 -15.72 -5.72 -7.31
N PHE A 271 -14.61 -5.65 -6.58
CA PHE A 271 -13.40 -5.02 -7.06
C PHE A 271 -12.81 -5.74 -8.26
N LEU A 272 -12.73 -7.08 -8.22
CA LEU A 272 -12.30 -7.88 -9.36
C LEU A 272 -13.19 -7.69 -10.57
N LEU A 273 -14.51 -7.68 -10.41
CA LEU A 273 -15.43 -7.42 -11.53
C LEU A 273 -15.18 -6.06 -12.16
N SER A 274 -14.85 -5.04 -11.37
CA SER A 274 -14.47 -3.72 -11.87
C SER A 274 -13.16 -3.76 -12.67
N THR A 275 -12.11 -4.35 -12.14
CA THR A 275 -10.78 -4.40 -12.79
C THR A 275 -10.74 -5.34 -13.97
N LEU A 276 -11.42 -6.49 -13.91
CA LEU A 276 -11.61 -7.40 -15.04
C LEU A 276 -12.41 -6.73 -16.17
N GLY A 277 -13.46 -5.97 -15.81
CA GLY A 277 -14.23 -5.18 -16.76
C GLY A 277 -13.39 -4.13 -17.47
N MET A 278 -12.52 -3.44 -16.73
CA MET A 278 -11.58 -2.46 -17.29
C MET A 278 -10.58 -3.11 -18.24
N GLY A 279 -10.00 -4.26 -17.88
CA GLY A 279 -9.10 -5.01 -18.74
C GLY A 279 -9.80 -5.54 -20.01
N LEU A 280 -11.03 -6.06 -19.89
CA LEU A 280 -11.82 -6.45 -21.06
C LEU A 280 -12.15 -5.27 -21.98
N LEU A 281 -12.43 -4.10 -21.42
CA LEU A 281 -12.70 -2.89 -22.20
C LEU A 281 -11.47 -2.51 -23.04
N THR A 282 -10.28 -2.46 -22.42
CA THR A 282 -9.05 -2.16 -23.14
C THR A 282 -8.75 -3.19 -24.21
N SER A 283 -8.94 -4.48 -23.92
CA SER A 283 -8.78 -5.58 -24.87
C SER A 283 -9.70 -5.47 -26.09
N THR A 284 -10.95 -5.09 -25.85
CA THR A 284 -11.96 -4.95 -26.91
C THR A 284 -11.68 -3.76 -27.84
N ILE A 285 -11.12 -2.68 -27.27
CA ILE A 285 -10.82 -1.45 -28.04
C ILE A 285 -9.54 -1.61 -28.86
N THR A 286 -8.47 -2.16 -28.26
CA THR A 286 -7.14 -2.19 -28.88
C THR A 286 -6.97 -3.31 -29.90
N ARG A 287 -7.65 -4.44 -29.73
CA ARG A 287 -7.58 -5.64 -30.60
C ARG A 287 -6.15 -6.20 -30.80
N ASN A 288 -5.17 -5.69 -30.07
CA ASN A 288 -3.77 -6.11 -30.10
C ASN A 288 -3.29 -6.37 -28.67
N GLN A 289 -2.65 -7.53 -28.42
CA GLN A 289 -2.30 -7.96 -27.06
C GLN A 289 -1.29 -7.02 -26.39
N PHE A 290 -0.25 -6.61 -27.11
CA PHE A 290 0.77 -5.72 -26.57
C PHE A 290 0.17 -4.37 -26.17
N ASN A 291 -0.57 -3.74 -27.07
CA ASN A 291 -1.20 -2.45 -26.81
C ASN A 291 -2.27 -2.57 -25.70
N ALA A 292 -3.03 -3.66 -25.66
CA ALA A 292 -4.04 -3.89 -24.64
C ALA A 292 -3.40 -4.01 -23.25
N ALA A 293 -2.32 -4.78 -23.12
CA ALA A 293 -1.59 -4.93 -21.86
C ALA A 293 -0.96 -3.60 -21.42
N GLN A 294 -0.35 -2.86 -22.35
CA GLN A 294 0.27 -1.57 -22.04
C GLN A 294 -0.76 -0.53 -21.60
N VAL A 295 -1.87 -0.41 -22.30
CA VAL A 295 -2.96 0.51 -21.93
C VAL A 295 -3.58 0.10 -20.59
N ALA A 296 -3.86 -1.19 -20.38
CA ALA A 296 -4.41 -1.69 -19.13
C ALA A 296 -3.45 -1.43 -17.93
N LEU A 297 -2.16 -1.67 -18.13
CA LEU A 297 -1.14 -1.39 -17.11
C LEU A 297 -1.11 0.11 -16.76
N ASN A 298 -1.03 0.98 -17.77
CA ASN A 298 -0.94 2.42 -17.55
C ASN A 298 -2.23 3.00 -16.97
N ALA A 299 -3.40 2.52 -17.42
CA ALA A 299 -4.69 3.04 -16.98
C ALA A 299 -5.16 2.49 -15.63
N ALA A 300 -4.76 1.27 -15.25
CA ALA A 300 -5.14 0.66 -13.99
C ALA A 300 -4.03 0.78 -12.93
N PHE A 301 -2.81 0.38 -13.23
CA PHE A 301 -1.74 0.25 -12.26
C PHE A 301 -1.20 1.59 -11.78
N LEU A 302 -0.83 2.51 -12.69
CA LEU A 302 -0.25 3.81 -12.29
C LEU A 302 -1.22 4.64 -11.43
N PRO A 303 -2.51 4.83 -11.81
CA PRO A 303 -3.44 5.53 -10.94
C PRO A 303 -3.68 4.81 -9.61
N SER A 304 -3.69 3.47 -9.61
CA SER A 304 -3.90 2.71 -8.37
C SER A 304 -2.75 2.87 -7.38
N ILE A 305 -1.49 2.92 -7.84
CA ILE A 305 -0.34 3.16 -6.95
C ILE A 305 -0.36 4.59 -6.41
N MET A 306 -0.56 5.59 -7.28
CA MET A 306 -0.36 6.99 -6.93
C MET A 306 -1.57 7.61 -6.23
N LEU A 307 -2.80 7.21 -6.62
CA LEU A 307 -4.02 7.91 -6.29
C LEU A 307 -5.00 7.10 -5.43
N SER A 308 -4.62 5.90 -4.98
CA SER A 308 -5.48 5.05 -4.13
C SER A 308 -5.43 5.39 -2.65
N GLY A 309 -4.47 6.19 -2.21
CA GLY A 309 -4.22 6.41 -0.78
C GLY A 309 -3.25 5.38 -0.17
N PHE A 310 -2.67 4.48 -0.98
CA PHE A 310 -1.72 3.48 -0.51
C PHE A 310 -0.36 4.08 -0.17
N ILE A 311 0.29 4.78 -1.11
CA ILE A 311 1.60 5.39 -0.91
C ILE A 311 1.48 6.82 -0.39
N PHE A 312 0.59 7.59 -1.01
CA PHE A 312 0.39 8.99 -0.67
C PHE A 312 -0.98 9.20 -0.02
N GLN A 313 -1.01 9.86 1.13
CA GLN A 313 -2.26 10.22 1.78
C GLN A 313 -3.10 11.14 0.89
N ILE A 314 -4.37 10.77 0.69
CA ILE A 314 -5.28 11.51 -0.20
C ILE A 314 -5.52 12.94 0.30
N ASP A 315 -5.56 13.14 1.61
CA ASP A 315 -5.79 14.46 2.21
C ASP A 315 -4.63 15.45 1.99
N SER A 316 -3.42 14.92 1.76
CA SER A 316 -2.23 15.71 1.43
C SER A 316 -2.20 16.15 -0.03
N MET A 317 -3.10 15.63 -0.87
CA MET A 317 -3.13 15.94 -2.30
C MET A 317 -3.82 17.28 -2.59
N PRO A 318 -3.36 18.05 -3.63
CA PRO A 318 -4.08 19.19 -4.14
C PRO A 318 -5.53 18.85 -4.51
N ALA A 319 -6.45 19.81 -4.35
CA ALA A 319 -7.90 19.59 -4.53
C ALA A 319 -8.27 18.94 -5.88
N VAL A 320 -7.61 19.33 -6.97
CA VAL A 320 -7.85 18.79 -8.32
C VAL A 320 -7.47 17.30 -8.39
N ILE A 321 -6.29 16.93 -7.88
CA ILE A 321 -5.82 15.55 -7.87
C ILE A 321 -6.72 14.71 -6.96
N ARG A 322 -7.08 15.24 -5.78
CA ARG A 322 -8.00 14.60 -4.85
C ARG A 322 -9.37 14.32 -5.49
N ALA A 323 -9.89 15.23 -6.32
CA ALA A 323 -11.12 14.98 -7.07
C ALA A 323 -11.01 13.82 -8.06
N VAL A 324 -9.85 13.66 -8.72
CA VAL A 324 -9.60 12.53 -9.62
C VAL A 324 -9.57 11.20 -8.87
N THR A 325 -9.07 11.16 -7.63
CA THR A 325 -9.02 9.92 -6.85
C THR A 325 -10.39 9.28 -6.61
N TYR A 326 -11.48 10.06 -6.64
CA TYR A 326 -12.85 9.54 -6.46
C TYR A 326 -13.29 8.58 -7.58
N ILE A 327 -12.67 8.67 -8.77
CA ILE A 327 -13.03 7.81 -9.92
C ILE A 327 -12.29 6.45 -9.85
N ILE A 328 -11.27 6.33 -9.02
CA ILE A 328 -10.36 5.17 -9.02
C ILE A 328 -10.89 4.07 -8.08
N PRO A 329 -11.22 2.87 -8.60
CA PRO A 329 -11.74 1.77 -7.78
C PRO A 329 -10.79 1.32 -6.68
N ALA A 330 -9.47 1.36 -6.92
CA ALA A 330 -8.45 0.97 -5.96
C ALA A 330 -8.48 1.80 -4.67
N ARG A 331 -8.87 3.08 -4.70
CA ARG A 331 -9.05 3.92 -3.51
C ARG A 331 -10.00 3.28 -2.49
N TYR A 332 -11.14 2.83 -2.96
CA TYR A 332 -12.19 2.22 -2.11
C TYR A 332 -11.79 0.85 -1.62
N PHE A 333 -11.06 0.10 -2.44
CA PHE A 333 -10.60 -1.22 -2.06
C PHE A 333 -9.44 -1.18 -1.07
N VAL A 334 -8.47 -0.25 -1.21
CA VAL A 334 -7.41 0.00 -0.21
C VAL A 334 -8.02 0.32 1.15
N SER A 335 -8.92 1.31 1.20
CA SER A 335 -9.61 1.71 2.44
C SER A 335 -10.36 0.54 3.08
N THR A 336 -11.01 -0.29 2.27
CA THR A 336 -11.71 -1.48 2.74
C THR A 336 -10.75 -2.53 3.32
N LEU A 337 -9.68 -2.87 2.60
CA LEU A 337 -8.72 -3.87 3.07
C LEU A 337 -8.03 -3.41 4.35
N GLN A 338 -7.59 -2.17 4.41
CA GLN A 338 -6.99 -1.61 5.63
C GLN A 338 -7.96 -1.66 6.82
N SER A 339 -9.24 -1.32 6.59
CA SER A 339 -10.27 -1.46 7.63
C SER A 339 -10.43 -2.90 8.08
N LEU A 340 -10.62 -3.86 7.16
CA LEU A 340 -10.84 -5.27 7.49
C LEU A 340 -9.64 -5.91 8.19
N PHE A 341 -8.42 -5.58 7.77
CA PHE A 341 -7.21 -6.13 8.40
C PHE A 341 -6.99 -5.54 9.80
N LEU A 342 -7.08 -4.22 9.97
CA LEU A 342 -6.66 -3.53 11.19
C LEU A 342 -7.79 -3.25 12.18
N ALA A 343 -8.93 -2.77 11.67
CA ALA A 343 -10.03 -2.25 12.48
C ALA A 343 -11.22 -3.23 12.58
N GLY A 344 -11.38 -4.11 11.60
CA GLY A 344 -12.52 -5.00 11.48
C GLY A 344 -13.63 -4.44 10.59
N ASN A 345 -14.85 -4.86 10.84
CA ASN A 345 -16.01 -4.49 10.02
C ASN A 345 -16.57 -3.14 10.44
N ILE A 346 -16.22 -2.07 9.74
CA ILE A 346 -16.78 -0.72 9.97
C ILE A 346 -17.89 -0.46 8.94
N PRO A 347 -19.19 -0.53 9.31
CA PRO A 347 -20.28 -0.50 8.33
C PRO A 347 -20.30 0.78 7.49
N VAL A 348 -20.02 1.93 8.09
CA VAL A 348 -20.06 3.23 7.41
C VAL A 348 -19.07 3.28 6.25
N VAL A 349 -17.84 2.79 6.47
CA VAL A 349 -16.80 2.73 5.43
C VAL A 349 -17.15 1.69 4.36
N LEU A 350 -17.60 0.51 4.81
CA LEU A 350 -17.89 -0.61 3.91
C LEU A 350 -19.03 -0.30 2.93
N VAL A 351 -20.13 0.30 3.41
CA VAL A 351 -21.31 0.61 2.56
C VAL A 351 -20.93 1.58 1.44
N VAL A 352 -20.23 2.65 1.75
CA VAL A 352 -19.81 3.65 0.74
C VAL A 352 -18.91 3.01 -0.31
N ASN A 353 -17.93 2.22 0.15
CA ASN A 353 -16.98 1.55 -0.74
C ASN A 353 -17.67 0.51 -1.64
N VAL A 354 -18.60 -0.28 -1.09
CA VAL A 354 -19.38 -1.27 -1.84
C VAL A 354 -20.22 -0.62 -2.94
N LEU A 355 -20.93 0.47 -2.63
CA LEU A 355 -21.76 1.18 -3.61
C LEU A 355 -20.93 1.67 -4.78
N PHE A 356 -19.75 2.26 -4.50
CA PHE A 356 -18.87 2.73 -5.56
C PHE A 356 -18.29 1.57 -6.39
N LEU A 357 -17.88 0.47 -5.75
CA LEU A 357 -17.35 -0.70 -6.47
C LEU A 357 -18.40 -1.35 -7.37
N ILE A 358 -19.67 -1.40 -6.94
CA ILE A 358 -20.79 -1.86 -7.78
C ILE A 358 -20.96 -0.93 -8.97
N ALA A 359 -21.01 0.40 -8.75
CA ALA A 359 -21.15 1.37 -9.81
C ALA A 359 -20.01 1.27 -10.84
N SER A 360 -18.76 1.13 -10.36
CA SER A 360 -17.57 0.96 -11.17
C SER A 360 -17.60 -0.34 -11.98
N ALA A 361 -17.98 -1.48 -11.38
CA ALA A 361 -18.10 -2.76 -12.08
C ALA A 361 -19.17 -2.70 -13.16
N VAL A 362 -20.34 -2.16 -12.85
CA VAL A 362 -21.43 -1.97 -13.84
C VAL A 362 -21.00 -1.06 -14.97
N MET A 363 -20.31 0.03 -14.67
CA MET A 363 -19.81 0.98 -15.68
C MET A 363 -18.82 0.29 -16.64
N PHE A 364 -17.77 -0.36 -16.15
CA PHE A 364 -16.76 -0.96 -17.02
C PHE A 364 -17.29 -2.15 -17.83
N ILE A 365 -18.07 -3.03 -17.20
CA ILE A 365 -18.69 -4.17 -17.89
C ILE A 365 -19.72 -3.67 -18.92
N GLY A 366 -20.52 -2.67 -18.57
CA GLY A 366 -21.49 -2.04 -19.46
C GLY A 366 -20.84 -1.38 -20.66
N LEU A 367 -19.76 -0.61 -20.45
CA LEU A 367 -18.97 -0.02 -21.54
C LEU A 367 -18.37 -1.10 -22.45
N THR A 368 -17.87 -2.19 -21.86
CA THR A 368 -17.34 -3.32 -22.63
C THR A 368 -18.44 -3.96 -23.51
N TRP A 369 -19.62 -4.15 -22.92
CA TRP A 369 -20.77 -4.70 -23.65
C TRP A 369 -21.20 -3.79 -24.82
N LEU A 370 -21.21 -2.48 -24.63
CA LEU A 370 -21.51 -1.50 -25.67
C LEU A 370 -20.47 -1.49 -26.80
N LYS A 371 -19.18 -1.61 -26.45
CA LYS A 371 -18.06 -1.58 -27.41
C LYS A 371 -17.85 -2.92 -28.13
N THR A 372 -18.37 -4.03 -27.61
CA THR A 372 -18.28 -5.34 -28.25
C THR A 372 -19.18 -5.36 -29.50
N LYS A 373 -18.57 -5.25 -30.66
CA LYS A 373 -19.28 -5.29 -31.92
C LYS A 373 -19.59 -6.74 -32.33
N ARG A 374 -20.70 -6.93 -33.02
CA ARG A 374 -21.15 -8.23 -33.56
C ARG A 374 -20.83 -8.39 -35.08
N ARG A 375 -20.24 -7.34 -35.69
CA ARG A 375 -19.90 -7.29 -37.10
C ARG A 375 -18.41 -7.06 -37.27
N LEU A 376 -17.88 -7.55 -38.36
CA LEU A 376 -16.47 -7.47 -38.77
C LEU A 376 -16.08 -6.09 -39.33
N ASP A 377 -16.97 -5.09 -39.27
CA ASP A 377 -16.71 -3.73 -39.78
C ASP A 377 -15.78 -2.94 -38.87
#